data_0735de73bf3945ed1f54146cba9122b2
#
_entry.id   0735de73bf3945ed1f54146cba9122b2
#
_cell.length_a   1.000
_cell.length_b   1.000
_cell.length_c   1.000
_cell.angle_alpha   90.00
_cell.angle_beta   90.00
_cell.angle_gamma   90.00
#
_symmetry.space_group_name_H-M   'P 1'
#
loop_
_entity.id
_entity.type
_entity.pdbx_description
1 polymer ?
#
loop_
_entity_poly.entity_id
_entity_poly.type
_entity_poly.pdbx_seq_one_letter_code
_entity_poly.pdbx_strand_id
1 'polypeptide(L)'
;MSTEEYILIFGVLFVALCILLVCLRTRLQKIRQEERRRNVVHRMLETAQEQNEIFDLKMLDSEAGKNGLSGTLVKLTPETLHMEVLAYVSKEWTDTQVDVYFRVSLPEGPVFYKFRAAIQRVEASREKSRVFLTAPRDLEVGQKRNFIRIKPQKDAVRVIGVWAIDPGKPIPRTTAEIGRPVIHYKLGMNNEPVQVENISATGMALRFQMEDPETRPVDLDKGSQLLCLVIYAMDKKGEKLITFWCTCEVINTRTTEAPSPALILGVEFTNWAVLEQGKSEIHWFHSSTSRGVGPITQWVMRRAC
;
A
#
# COMPACT_ATOMS: atom_id res chain seq x y z
N MET A 1 67.87 15.26 -32.10
CA MET A 1 66.48 14.77 -32.32
C MET A 1 66.17 15.00 -33.79
N SER A 2 65.74 13.96 -34.47
CA SER A 2 65.35 14.10 -35.88
C SER A 2 63.95 14.71 -36.00
N THR A 3 63.60 15.25 -37.15
CA THR A 3 62.26 15.81 -37.42
C THR A 3 61.19 14.79 -37.22
N GLU A 4 61.47 13.51 -37.45
CA GLU A 4 60.53 12.38 -37.22
C GLU A 4 60.22 12.14 -35.72
N GLU A 5 61.25 12.29 -34.85
CA GLU A 5 61.08 12.20 -33.41
C GLU A 5 60.15 13.29 -32.84
N TYR A 6 60.23 14.52 -33.35
CA TYR A 6 59.39 15.62 -32.99
C TYR A 6 57.93 15.37 -33.40
N ILE A 7 57.67 14.85 -34.61
CA ILE A 7 56.38 14.54 -35.15
C ILE A 7 55.71 13.42 -34.26
N LEU A 8 56.48 12.39 -33.91
CA LEU A 8 56.01 11.30 -33.07
C LEU A 8 55.63 11.79 -31.67
N ILE A 9 56.48 12.60 -31.02
CA ILE A 9 56.21 13.16 -29.69
C ILE A 9 54.96 14.07 -29.72
N PHE A 10 54.82 14.91 -30.73
CA PHE A 10 53.66 15.78 -30.88
C PHE A 10 52.39 15.00 -31.13
N GLY A 11 52.42 13.92 -31.90
CA GLY A 11 51.32 13.01 -32.13
C GLY A 11 50.86 12.32 -30.85
N VAL A 12 51.80 11.81 -30.05
CA VAL A 12 51.47 11.17 -28.73
C VAL A 12 50.87 12.17 -27.77
N LEU A 13 51.43 13.38 -27.66
CA LEU A 13 50.90 14.44 -26.81
C LEU A 13 49.48 14.86 -27.22
N PHE A 14 49.24 14.98 -28.54
CA PHE A 14 47.92 15.32 -29.06
C PHE A 14 46.87 14.24 -28.73
N VAL A 15 47.20 12.95 -28.91
CA VAL A 15 46.33 11.84 -28.56
C VAL A 15 46.06 11.83 -27.06
N ALA A 16 47.10 12.04 -26.21
CA ALA A 16 46.92 12.11 -24.76
C ALA A 16 46.01 13.27 -24.35
N LEU A 17 46.12 14.42 -24.98
CA LEU A 17 45.28 15.59 -24.74
C LEU A 17 43.81 15.29 -25.14
N CYS A 18 43.59 14.65 -26.29
CA CYS A 18 42.26 14.26 -26.75
C CYS A 18 41.60 13.28 -25.76
N ILE A 19 42.33 12.27 -25.27
CA ILE A 19 41.85 11.33 -24.26
C ILE A 19 41.49 12.08 -22.97
N LEU A 20 42.33 12.99 -22.50
CA LEU A 20 42.07 13.79 -21.31
C LEU A 20 40.80 14.64 -21.45
N LEU A 21 40.62 15.30 -22.59
CA LEU A 21 39.41 16.09 -22.86
C LEU A 21 38.14 15.26 -22.89
N VAL A 22 38.19 14.05 -23.48
CA VAL A 22 37.06 13.11 -23.48
C VAL A 22 36.75 12.66 -22.04
N CYS A 23 37.77 12.31 -21.26
CA CYS A 23 37.61 11.94 -19.85
C CYS A 23 37.01 13.07 -18.99
N LEU A 24 37.48 14.30 -19.18
CA LEU A 24 36.92 15.47 -18.48
C LEU A 24 35.48 15.72 -18.89
N ARG A 25 35.17 15.65 -20.17
CA ARG A 25 33.78 15.83 -20.66
C ARG A 25 32.81 14.78 -20.07
N THR A 26 33.23 13.52 -20.05
CA THR A 26 32.42 12.44 -19.49
C THR A 26 32.22 12.60 -17.99
N ARG A 27 33.24 13.03 -17.22
CA ARG A 27 33.10 13.36 -15.80
C ARG A 27 32.15 14.52 -15.56
N LEU A 28 32.27 15.61 -16.31
CA LEU A 28 31.39 16.77 -16.21
C LEU A 28 29.92 16.41 -16.55
N GLN A 29 29.71 15.55 -17.54
CA GLN A 29 28.38 15.06 -17.88
C GLN A 29 27.75 14.24 -16.74
N LYS A 30 28.55 13.35 -16.11
CA LYS A 30 28.08 12.57 -14.94
C LYS A 30 27.71 13.49 -13.79
N ILE A 31 28.54 14.45 -13.44
CA ILE A 31 28.26 15.41 -12.35
C ILE A 31 26.95 16.17 -12.63
N ARG A 32 26.79 16.73 -13.84
CA ARG A 32 25.56 17.44 -14.23
C ARG A 32 24.32 16.53 -14.20
N GLN A 33 24.47 15.27 -14.55
CA GLN A 33 23.38 14.31 -14.51
C GLN A 33 22.98 13.97 -13.07
N GLU A 34 23.95 13.81 -12.17
CA GLU A 34 23.71 13.60 -10.74
C GLU A 34 23.04 14.81 -10.08
N GLU A 35 23.48 16.02 -10.40
CA GLU A 35 22.85 17.25 -9.92
C GLU A 35 21.39 17.36 -10.40
N ARG A 36 21.13 17.07 -11.67
CA ARG A 36 19.76 17.05 -12.21
C ARG A 36 18.88 16.04 -11.47
N ARG A 37 19.40 14.82 -11.23
CA ARG A 37 18.66 13.79 -10.47
C ARG A 37 18.35 14.26 -9.06
N ARG A 38 19.33 14.81 -8.33
CA ARG A 38 19.12 15.35 -6.97
C ARG A 38 18.06 16.45 -6.95
N ASN A 39 18.08 17.34 -7.93
CA ASN A 39 17.10 18.42 -8.04
C ASN A 39 15.68 17.89 -8.28
N VAL A 40 15.54 16.84 -9.10
CA VAL A 40 14.22 16.17 -9.31
C VAL A 40 13.74 15.51 -8.02
N VAL A 41 14.62 14.75 -7.34
CA VAL A 41 14.30 14.11 -6.06
C VAL A 41 13.84 15.15 -5.02
N HIS A 42 14.63 16.24 -4.88
CA HIS A 42 14.31 17.31 -3.93
C HIS A 42 12.95 17.93 -4.22
N ARG A 43 12.68 18.29 -5.48
CA ARG A 43 11.39 18.85 -5.89
C ARG A 43 10.21 17.93 -5.60
N MET A 44 10.34 16.60 -5.84
CA MET A 44 9.27 15.65 -5.54
C MET A 44 9.00 15.57 -4.04
N LEU A 45 10.04 15.59 -3.21
CA LEU A 45 9.90 15.58 -1.75
C LEU A 45 9.31 16.90 -1.22
N GLU A 46 9.72 18.04 -1.77
CA GLU A 46 9.12 19.36 -1.45
C GLU A 46 7.64 19.37 -1.81
N THR A 47 7.27 18.91 -3.02
CA THR A 47 5.87 18.83 -3.44
C THR A 47 5.06 17.94 -2.50
N ALA A 48 5.60 16.78 -2.09
CA ALA A 48 4.94 15.90 -1.13
C ALA A 48 4.79 16.56 0.25
N GLN A 49 5.77 17.35 0.70
CA GLN A 49 5.71 18.11 1.94
C GLN A 49 4.63 19.20 1.87
N GLU A 50 4.60 19.99 0.79
CA GLU A 50 3.58 21.05 0.55
C GLU A 50 2.16 20.46 0.50
N GLN A 51 2.00 19.26 -0.05
CA GLN A 51 0.74 18.53 -0.10
C GLN A 51 0.38 17.84 1.23
N ASN A 52 1.22 17.93 2.27
CA ASN A 52 1.07 17.21 3.53
C ASN A 52 0.86 15.70 3.34
N GLU A 53 1.54 15.11 2.36
CA GLU A 53 1.40 13.70 2.07
C GLU A 53 1.98 12.82 3.18
N ILE A 54 1.37 11.65 3.34
CA ILE A 54 1.80 10.68 4.34
C ILE A 54 2.94 9.82 3.76
N PHE A 55 4.01 9.74 4.51
CA PHE A 55 5.14 8.87 4.25
C PHE A 55 5.02 7.61 5.09
N ASP A 56 5.08 6.46 4.45
CA ASP A 56 5.02 5.16 5.11
C ASP A 56 6.41 4.54 5.15
N LEU A 57 6.88 4.27 6.36
CA LEU A 57 8.18 3.66 6.64
C LEU A 57 8.00 2.17 6.90
N LYS A 58 8.71 1.33 6.16
CA LYS A 58 8.73 -0.12 6.35
C LYS A 58 10.15 -0.59 6.68
N MET A 59 10.32 -1.21 7.83
CA MET A 59 11.60 -1.79 8.23
C MET A 59 11.95 -3.01 7.37
N LEU A 60 13.23 -3.14 7.00
CA LEU A 60 13.69 -4.25 6.15
C LEU A 60 13.93 -5.54 6.96
N ASP A 61 14.40 -5.43 8.18
CA ASP A 61 14.99 -6.55 8.93
C ASP A 61 14.16 -7.05 10.13
N SER A 62 12.94 -6.57 10.35
CA SER A 62 12.20 -7.01 11.52
C SER A 62 10.93 -7.78 11.19
N GLU A 63 10.69 -8.89 11.92
CA GLU A 63 9.37 -9.54 11.97
C GLU A 63 8.28 -8.56 12.46
N ALA A 64 8.67 -7.51 13.22
CA ALA A 64 7.85 -6.36 13.57
C ALA A 64 7.47 -5.47 12.36
N GLY A 65 8.06 -5.68 11.19
CA GLY A 65 7.74 -4.98 9.93
C GLY A 65 6.30 -5.13 9.44
N LYS A 66 5.47 -5.88 10.12
CA LYS A 66 4.00 -5.92 9.89
C LYS A 66 3.32 -4.60 10.25
N ASN A 67 3.88 -3.83 11.17
CA ASN A 67 3.38 -2.51 11.57
C ASN A 67 4.29 -1.43 10.98
N GLY A 68 4.05 -1.06 9.72
CA GLY A 68 4.70 0.10 9.13
C GLY A 68 4.35 1.37 9.92
N LEU A 69 5.33 2.25 10.11
CA LEU A 69 5.10 3.58 10.67
C LEU A 69 4.65 4.52 9.57
N SER A 70 3.76 5.43 9.91
CA SER A 70 3.35 6.50 9.00
C SER A 70 3.65 7.85 9.66
N GLY A 71 4.13 8.80 8.88
CA GLY A 71 4.45 10.13 9.36
C GLY A 71 4.39 11.16 8.24
N THR A 72 4.62 12.43 8.61
CA THR A 72 4.67 13.55 7.67
C THR A 72 6.08 14.13 7.62
N LEU A 73 6.47 14.63 6.46
CA LEU A 73 7.74 15.33 6.27
C LEU A 73 7.62 16.76 6.80
N VAL A 74 8.35 17.07 7.88
CA VAL A 74 8.33 18.39 8.52
C VAL A 74 9.39 19.31 7.93
N LYS A 75 10.58 18.76 7.65
CA LYS A 75 11.70 19.53 7.12
C LYS A 75 12.55 18.68 6.19
N LEU A 76 12.94 19.26 5.07
CA LEU A 76 13.83 18.70 4.08
C LEU A 76 15.15 19.48 4.08
N THR A 77 16.27 18.76 4.12
CA THR A 77 17.60 19.31 3.89
C THR A 77 18.31 18.48 2.80
N PRO A 78 19.41 18.93 2.22
CA PRO A 78 20.14 18.16 1.22
C PRO A 78 20.61 16.78 1.69
N GLU A 79 20.76 16.59 2.98
CA GLU A 79 21.34 15.39 3.58
C GLU A 79 20.31 14.57 4.41
N THR A 80 19.26 15.23 4.93
CA THR A 80 18.32 14.61 5.87
C THR A 80 16.87 14.99 5.62
N LEU A 81 15.97 14.03 5.92
CA LEU A 81 14.53 14.25 6.03
C LEU A 81 14.15 14.19 7.51
N HIS A 82 13.46 15.20 7.99
CA HIS A 82 12.91 15.25 9.33
C HIS A 82 11.44 14.84 9.26
N MET A 83 11.15 13.66 9.75
CA MET A 83 9.81 13.09 9.76
C MET A 83 9.18 13.23 11.13
N GLU A 84 7.88 13.47 11.16
CA GLU A 84 7.06 13.43 12.35
C GLU A 84 6.12 12.23 12.29
N VAL A 85 6.21 11.36 13.28
CA VAL A 85 5.46 10.11 13.37
C VAL A 85 4.55 10.17 14.60
N LEU A 86 3.24 9.96 14.41
CA LEU A 86 2.23 9.95 15.49
C LEU A 86 2.23 8.59 16.23
N ALA A 87 3.41 8.15 16.66
CA ALA A 87 3.62 6.95 17.45
C ALA A 87 4.92 7.03 18.20
N TYR A 88 5.05 6.20 19.24
CA TYR A 88 6.34 5.99 19.88
C TYR A 88 7.28 5.22 18.94
N VAL A 89 8.46 5.75 18.70
CA VAL A 89 9.53 5.10 17.94
C VAL A 89 10.73 4.88 18.89
N SER A 90 11.17 3.62 19.03
CA SER A 90 12.33 3.30 19.88
C SER A 90 13.61 3.92 19.32
N LYS A 91 14.49 4.38 20.21
CA LYS A 91 15.83 4.86 19.85
C LYS A 91 16.73 3.76 19.27
N GLU A 92 16.41 2.49 19.55
CA GLU A 92 17.10 1.32 19.00
C GLU A 92 16.97 1.20 17.48
N TRP A 93 16.03 1.95 16.87
CA TRP A 93 15.88 1.98 15.43
C TRP A 93 16.90 2.85 14.71
N THR A 94 17.76 3.55 15.44
CA THR A 94 18.91 4.27 14.87
C THR A 94 19.78 3.29 14.07
N ASP A 95 20.29 3.70 12.92
CA ASP A 95 21.08 2.94 11.95
C ASP A 95 20.32 1.82 11.20
N THR A 96 19.02 1.62 11.47
CA THR A 96 18.20 0.69 10.70
C THR A 96 17.86 1.21 9.33
N GLN A 97 17.81 0.31 8.34
CA GLN A 97 17.38 0.62 6.98
C GLN A 97 15.86 0.51 6.87
N VAL A 98 15.25 1.48 6.20
CA VAL A 98 13.81 1.52 5.95
C VAL A 98 13.53 1.77 4.47
N ASP A 99 12.52 1.10 3.94
CA ASP A 99 11.90 1.47 2.69
C ASP A 99 10.81 2.52 3.00
N VAL A 100 10.90 3.67 2.36
CA VAL A 100 9.97 4.78 2.54
C VAL A 100 9.11 4.91 1.29
N TYR A 101 7.80 4.94 1.48
CA TYR A 101 6.81 5.11 0.42
C TYR A 101 6.04 6.39 0.63
N PHE A 102 5.83 7.16 -0.44
CA PHE A 102 5.01 8.36 -0.40
C PHE A 102 4.31 8.57 -1.75
N ARG A 103 3.33 9.44 -1.76
CA ARG A 103 2.56 9.80 -2.95
C ARG A 103 2.81 11.26 -3.28
N VAL A 104 2.77 11.59 -4.56
CA VAL A 104 2.68 12.97 -5.04
C VAL A 104 1.49 13.06 -5.98
N SER A 105 0.61 14.02 -5.73
CA SER A 105 -0.53 14.31 -6.61
C SER A 105 -0.06 15.23 -7.73
N LEU A 106 0.07 14.70 -8.94
CA LEU A 106 0.42 15.44 -10.16
C LEU A 106 -0.85 15.72 -10.99
N PRO A 107 -0.82 16.65 -11.96
CA PRO A 107 -1.95 16.93 -12.85
C PRO A 107 -2.48 15.70 -13.59
N GLU A 108 -1.58 14.79 -13.96
CA GLU A 108 -1.89 13.54 -14.66
C GLU A 108 -2.41 12.44 -13.73
N GLY A 109 -2.38 12.68 -12.42
CA GLY A 109 -2.82 11.74 -11.40
C GLY A 109 -1.76 11.48 -10.31
N PRO A 110 -2.13 10.73 -9.27
CA PRO A 110 -1.22 10.43 -8.16
C PRO A 110 -0.14 9.43 -8.58
N VAL A 111 1.12 9.78 -8.33
CA VAL A 111 2.28 8.92 -8.53
C VAL A 111 2.83 8.50 -7.18
N PHE A 112 3.10 7.21 -7.03
CA PHE A 112 3.72 6.67 -5.82
C PHE A 112 5.21 6.53 -6.03
N TYR A 113 5.99 6.98 -5.05
CA TYR A 113 7.43 6.88 -5.03
C TYR A 113 7.90 6.02 -3.87
N LYS A 114 9.05 5.39 -4.06
CA LYS A 114 9.75 4.62 -3.05
C LYS A 114 11.22 5.04 -3.04
N PHE A 115 11.82 5.06 -1.86
CA PHE A 115 13.27 5.13 -1.68
C PHE A 115 13.71 4.38 -0.44
N ARG A 116 14.98 4.07 -0.37
CA ARG A 116 15.61 3.48 0.81
C ARG A 116 16.38 4.54 1.57
N ALA A 117 16.24 4.53 2.90
CA ALA A 117 16.93 5.45 3.81
C ALA A 117 17.40 4.75 5.07
N ALA A 118 18.44 5.29 5.71
CA ALA A 118 18.82 4.90 7.07
C ALA A 118 18.21 5.86 8.08
N ILE A 119 17.74 5.35 9.21
CA ILE A 119 17.34 6.16 10.36
C ILE A 119 18.61 6.65 11.05
N GLN A 120 18.92 7.94 10.94
CA GLN A 120 20.11 8.53 11.55
C GLN A 120 19.94 8.83 13.03
N ARG A 121 18.73 9.23 13.42
CA ARG A 121 18.41 9.63 14.80
C ARG A 121 16.92 9.50 15.03
N VAL A 122 16.57 9.17 16.27
CA VAL A 122 15.20 9.16 16.79
C VAL A 122 15.11 10.03 18.03
N GLU A 123 14.21 10.99 18.01
CA GLU A 123 13.78 11.76 19.18
C GLU A 123 12.43 11.18 19.63
N ALA A 124 12.50 10.20 20.54
CA ALA A 124 11.33 9.47 20.99
C ALA A 124 10.47 10.31 21.96
N SER A 125 9.16 10.29 21.75
CA SER A 125 8.16 10.81 22.68
C SER A 125 6.98 9.84 22.73
N ARG A 126 6.18 9.87 23.81
CA ARG A 126 5.06 8.94 23.99
C ARG A 126 3.99 9.06 22.91
N GLU A 127 3.69 10.28 22.48
CA GLU A 127 2.61 10.55 21.54
C GLU A 127 3.11 10.83 20.12
N LYS A 128 4.33 11.37 20.00
CA LYS A 128 4.82 11.92 18.74
C LYS A 128 6.35 11.86 18.70
N SER A 129 6.89 11.01 17.87
CA SER A 129 8.33 10.89 17.70
C SER A 129 8.82 11.65 16.47
N ARG A 130 10.05 12.17 16.51
CA ARG A 130 10.75 12.69 15.33
C ARG A 130 11.79 11.68 14.88
N VAL A 131 11.74 11.37 13.59
CA VAL A 131 12.66 10.43 12.94
C VAL A 131 13.44 11.18 11.87
N PHE A 132 14.76 11.07 11.93
CA PHE A 132 15.68 11.70 10.98
C PHE A 132 16.21 10.63 10.03
N LEU A 133 15.92 10.77 8.75
CA LEU A 133 16.30 9.81 7.71
C LEU A 133 17.40 10.41 6.84
N THR A 134 18.25 9.58 6.25
CA THR A 134 19.14 10.02 5.17
C THR A 134 18.32 10.46 3.97
N ALA A 135 18.71 11.58 3.34
CA ALA A 135 18.06 12.01 2.10
C ALA A 135 18.38 11.03 0.96
N PRO A 136 17.37 10.64 0.15
CA PRO A 136 17.59 9.73 -0.96
C PRO A 136 18.33 10.42 -2.10
N ARG A 137 19.15 9.63 -2.82
CA ARG A 137 19.81 10.09 -4.06
C ARG A 137 18.93 9.90 -5.28
N ASP A 138 18.07 8.89 -5.26
CA ASP A 138 17.18 8.53 -6.34
C ASP A 138 15.81 8.15 -5.77
N LEU A 139 14.76 8.33 -6.59
CA LEU A 139 13.41 7.86 -6.33
C LEU A 139 13.06 6.78 -7.35
N GLU A 140 12.52 5.69 -6.86
CA GLU A 140 11.90 4.67 -7.70
C GLU A 140 10.40 4.94 -7.77
N VAL A 141 9.78 4.76 -8.93
CA VAL A 141 8.32 4.69 -8.99
C VAL A 141 7.91 3.42 -8.27
N GLY A 142 7.33 3.61 -7.10
CA GLY A 142 7.05 2.54 -6.15
C GLY A 142 5.59 2.15 -6.15
N GLN A 143 5.31 0.87 -6.30
CA GLN A 143 4.01 0.31 -5.96
C GLN A 143 4.07 -0.18 -4.51
N LYS A 144 3.48 0.55 -3.55
CA LYS A 144 3.40 0.10 -2.15
C LYS A 144 2.62 -1.21 -2.00
N ARG A 145 1.71 -1.47 -2.93
CA ARG A 145 0.79 -2.61 -2.89
C ARG A 145 1.25 -3.70 -3.84
N ASN A 146 1.41 -4.89 -3.32
CA ASN A 146 1.73 -6.07 -4.14
C ASN A 146 0.57 -6.44 -5.08
N PHE A 147 -0.65 -5.98 -4.78
CA PHE A 147 -1.85 -6.31 -5.54
C PHE A 147 -2.65 -5.06 -5.90
N ILE A 148 -3.19 -5.07 -7.11
CA ILE A 148 -4.11 -4.04 -7.60
C ILE A 148 -5.36 -4.04 -6.72
N ARG A 149 -5.88 -2.86 -6.42
CA ARG A 149 -7.18 -2.66 -5.79
C ARG A 149 -8.12 -2.07 -6.82
N ILE A 150 -9.32 -2.61 -6.87
CA ILE A 150 -10.41 -2.07 -7.69
C ILE A 150 -11.57 -1.63 -6.80
N LYS A 151 -12.30 -0.62 -7.24
CA LYS A 151 -13.62 -0.30 -6.72
C LYS A 151 -14.62 -1.10 -7.55
N PRO A 152 -15.34 -2.07 -6.98
CA PRO A 152 -16.34 -2.83 -7.74
C PRO A 152 -17.44 -1.90 -8.27
N GLN A 153 -17.93 -2.18 -9.46
CA GLN A 153 -19.16 -1.53 -9.94
C GLN A 153 -20.33 -1.98 -9.04
N LYS A 154 -21.34 -1.14 -8.91
CA LYS A 154 -22.45 -1.34 -7.98
C LYS A 154 -23.19 -2.67 -8.16
N ASP A 155 -23.29 -3.14 -9.41
CA ASP A 155 -23.93 -4.40 -9.80
C ASP A 155 -23.01 -5.61 -9.80
N ALA A 156 -21.72 -5.40 -9.62
CA ALA A 156 -20.73 -6.48 -9.62
C ALA A 156 -20.79 -7.36 -8.37
N VAL A 157 -21.17 -6.79 -7.23
CA VAL A 157 -21.38 -7.49 -5.98
C VAL A 157 -22.87 -7.64 -5.74
N ARG A 158 -23.34 -8.89 -5.66
CA ARG A 158 -24.77 -9.23 -5.54
C ARG A 158 -25.22 -9.38 -4.12
N VAL A 159 -24.38 -9.95 -3.27
CA VAL A 159 -24.66 -10.21 -1.85
C VAL A 159 -23.41 -9.97 -1.04
N ILE A 160 -23.59 -9.37 0.12
CA ILE A 160 -22.59 -9.26 1.17
C ILE A 160 -23.23 -9.72 2.46
N GLY A 161 -22.57 -10.59 3.21
CA GLY A 161 -22.93 -10.93 4.57
C GLY A 161 -21.70 -10.82 5.46
N VAL A 162 -21.87 -10.28 6.66
CA VAL A 162 -20.79 -10.10 7.62
C VAL A 162 -21.23 -10.64 8.98
N TRP A 163 -20.36 -11.43 9.60
CA TRP A 163 -20.51 -12.02 10.92
C TRP A 163 -19.27 -11.68 11.75
N ALA A 164 -19.45 -11.34 13.00
CA ALA A 164 -18.36 -11.31 13.96
C ALA A 164 -18.02 -12.76 14.38
N ILE A 165 -16.74 -13.08 14.46
CA ILE A 165 -16.26 -14.38 14.93
C ILE A 165 -15.63 -14.20 16.30
N ASP A 166 -16.04 -15.01 17.27
CA ASP A 166 -15.36 -15.07 18.57
C ASP A 166 -13.95 -15.68 18.38
N PRO A 167 -12.90 -14.98 18.83
CA PRO A 167 -11.55 -15.54 18.84
C PRO A 167 -11.53 -16.82 19.68
N GLY A 168 -11.23 -17.95 19.07
CA GLY A 168 -11.21 -19.26 19.76
C GLY A 168 -12.33 -20.21 19.39
N LYS A 169 -13.36 -19.75 18.69
CA LYS A 169 -14.32 -20.67 18.06
C LYS A 169 -13.75 -21.22 16.74
N PRO A 170 -13.98 -22.51 16.44
CA PRO A 170 -13.57 -23.07 15.17
C PRO A 170 -14.31 -22.39 14.01
N ILE A 171 -13.64 -22.26 12.88
CA ILE A 171 -14.25 -21.75 11.65
C ILE A 171 -15.34 -22.74 11.20
N PRO A 172 -16.55 -22.26 10.83
CA PRO A 172 -17.63 -23.13 10.38
C PRO A 172 -17.22 -24.02 9.20
N ARG A 173 -17.59 -25.28 9.21
CA ARG A 173 -17.33 -26.23 8.13
C ARG A 173 -18.51 -26.41 7.19
N THR A 174 -19.68 -25.97 7.62
CA THR A 174 -20.92 -26.04 6.83
C THR A 174 -21.67 -24.73 6.92
N THR A 175 -22.48 -24.44 5.91
CA THR A 175 -23.34 -23.25 5.92
C THR A 175 -24.41 -23.30 7.00
N ALA A 176 -24.77 -24.50 7.48
CA ALA A 176 -25.73 -24.70 8.55
C ALA A 176 -25.21 -24.24 9.94
N GLU A 177 -23.89 -24.26 10.13
CA GLU A 177 -23.22 -23.77 11.34
C GLU A 177 -23.16 -22.24 11.41
N ILE A 178 -23.38 -21.57 10.26
CA ILE A 178 -23.33 -20.11 10.16
C ILE A 178 -24.70 -19.55 10.55
N GLY A 179 -24.75 -18.82 11.64
CA GLY A 179 -25.95 -18.14 12.09
C GLY A 179 -26.38 -17.00 11.18
N ARG A 180 -27.25 -16.12 11.69
CA ARG A 180 -27.64 -14.91 10.95
C ARG A 180 -26.49 -13.92 10.90
N PRO A 181 -26.28 -13.22 9.74
CA PRO A 181 -25.29 -12.16 9.66
C PRO A 181 -25.64 -10.99 10.57
N VAL A 182 -24.62 -10.33 11.11
CA VAL A 182 -24.78 -9.09 11.87
C VAL A 182 -25.31 -7.99 10.95
N ILE A 183 -24.79 -7.97 9.71
CA ILE A 183 -25.24 -7.06 8.67
C ILE A 183 -25.16 -7.75 7.31
N HIS A 184 -26.12 -7.46 6.44
CA HIS A 184 -26.12 -8.02 5.09
C HIS A 184 -26.70 -7.04 4.08
N TYR A 185 -26.29 -7.22 2.82
CA TYR A 185 -26.80 -6.53 1.66
C TYR A 185 -27.09 -7.55 0.56
N LYS A 186 -28.17 -7.34 -0.18
CA LYS A 186 -28.50 -8.06 -1.40
C LYS A 186 -28.89 -7.04 -2.48
N LEU A 187 -28.40 -7.20 -3.69
CA LEU A 187 -28.76 -6.33 -4.80
C LEU A 187 -30.27 -6.21 -4.97
N GLY A 188 -30.75 -4.98 -5.06
CA GLY A 188 -32.18 -4.65 -5.12
C GLY A 188 -32.80 -4.28 -3.76
N MET A 189 -32.04 -4.30 -2.66
CA MET A 189 -32.50 -3.71 -1.41
C MET A 189 -32.56 -2.17 -1.51
N ASN A 190 -33.54 -1.57 -0.85
CA ASN A 190 -33.74 -0.11 -0.85
C ASN A 190 -32.62 0.66 -0.17
N ASN A 191 -31.98 0.05 0.81
CA ASN A 191 -30.80 0.60 1.48
C ASN A 191 -29.60 -0.34 1.28
N GLU A 192 -28.40 0.20 1.32
CA GLU A 192 -27.15 -0.53 1.18
C GLU A 192 -26.36 -0.38 2.48
N PRO A 193 -26.73 -1.12 3.54
CA PRO A 193 -26.11 -0.95 4.87
C PRO A 193 -24.64 -1.33 4.89
N VAL A 194 -24.22 -2.16 3.94
CA VAL A 194 -22.81 -2.53 3.75
C VAL A 194 -22.45 -2.63 2.26
N GLN A 195 -21.26 -2.14 1.89
CA GLN A 195 -20.74 -2.16 0.53
C GLN A 195 -19.26 -2.57 0.54
N VAL A 196 -18.79 -3.19 -0.56
CA VAL A 196 -17.36 -3.34 -0.82
C VAL A 196 -16.86 -2.05 -1.45
N GLU A 197 -16.14 -1.23 -0.67
CA GLU A 197 -15.57 0.03 -1.16
C GLU A 197 -14.43 -0.21 -2.14
N ASN A 198 -13.55 -1.14 -1.81
CA ASN A 198 -12.51 -1.64 -2.71
C ASN A 198 -12.11 -3.05 -2.31
N ILE A 199 -11.51 -3.77 -3.25
CA ILE A 199 -11.05 -5.14 -3.05
C ILE A 199 -9.75 -5.38 -3.82
N SER A 200 -8.89 -6.20 -3.26
CA SER A 200 -7.64 -6.69 -3.84
C SER A 200 -7.49 -8.18 -3.59
N ALA A 201 -6.44 -8.78 -4.13
CA ALA A 201 -6.15 -10.20 -3.93
C ALA A 201 -5.96 -10.63 -2.46
N THR A 202 -5.65 -9.71 -1.54
CA THR A 202 -5.33 -10.04 -0.13
C THR A 202 -6.34 -9.50 0.87
N GLY A 203 -7.31 -8.69 0.44
CA GLY A 203 -8.25 -8.08 1.38
C GLY A 203 -9.21 -7.13 0.69
N MET A 204 -10.11 -6.57 1.47
CA MET A 204 -11.11 -5.60 0.99
C MET A 204 -11.34 -4.49 2.01
N ALA A 205 -11.95 -3.41 1.57
CA ALA A 205 -12.52 -2.40 2.45
C ALA A 205 -14.05 -2.53 2.41
N LEU A 206 -14.65 -2.71 3.58
CA LEU A 206 -16.09 -2.74 3.79
C LEU A 206 -16.55 -1.38 4.30
N ARG A 207 -17.50 -0.78 3.63
CA ARG A 207 -18.15 0.46 4.04
C ARG A 207 -19.50 0.15 4.65
N PHE A 208 -19.68 0.50 5.91
CA PHE A 208 -20.93 0.36 6.64
C PHE A 208 -21.60 1.74 6.73
N GLN A 209 -22.82 1.85 6.25
CA GLN A 209 -23.60 3.07 6.38
C GLN A 209 -23.97 3.29 7.84
N MET A 210 -23.81 4.51 8.32
CA MET A 210 -24.20 4.91 9.67
C MET A 210 -25.40 5.84 9.57
N GLU A 211 -26.41 5.58 10.40
CA GLU A 211 -27.55 6.49 10.55
C GLU A 211 -27.15 7.68 11.44
N ASP A 212 -26.36 7.37 12.46
CA ASP A 212 -25.81 8.33 13.41
C ASP A 212 -24.29 8.14 13.51
N PRO A 213 -23.46 9.22 13.37
CA PRO A 213 -22.02 9.16 13.50
C PRO A 213 -21.51 8.61 14.84
N GLU A 214 -22.32 8.71 15.90
CA GLU A 214 -21.98 8.23 17.24
C GLU A 214 -22.31 6.73 17.43
N THR A 215 -23.21 6.19 16.62
CA THR A 215 -23.66 4.78 16.73
C THR A 215 -22.97 3.91 15.70
N ARG A 216 -21.99 3.14 16.13
CA ARG A 216 -21.34 2.16 15.24
C ARG A 216 -22.28 0.99 14.97
N PRO A 217 -22.54 0.62 13.70
CA PRO A 217 -23.43 -0.49 13.37
C PRO A 217 -22.83 -1.84 13.77
N VAL A 218 -21.52 -1.90 13.99
CA VAL A 218 -20.77 -3.08 14.43
C VAL A 218 -19.61 -2.60 15.29
N ASP A 219 -19.48 -3.15 16.50
CA ASP A 219 -18.38 -2.86 17.40
C ASP A 219 -17.17 -3.73 17.02
N LEU A 220 -16.43 -3.27 16.01
CA LEU A 220 -15.28 -3.98 15.46
C LEU A 220 -14.07 -3.06 15.44
N ASP A 221 -13.09 -3.42 16.25
CA ASP A 221 -11.81 -2.75 16.32
C ASP A 221 -10.73 -3.49 15.52
N LYS A 222 -9.58 -2.86 15.41
CA LYS A 222 -8.38 -3.49 14.81
C LYS A 222 -8.06 -4.81 15.55
N GLY A 223 -7.84 -5.87 14.78
CA GLY A 223 -7.62 -7.23 15.27
C GLY A 223 -8.88 -8.08 15.40
N SER A 224 -10.08 -7.48 15.29
CA SER A 224 -11.33 -8.26 15.28
C SER A 224 -11.37 -9.22 14.10
N GLN A 225 -11.95 -10.41 14.34
CA GLN A 225 -12.11 -11.45 13.33
C GLN A 225 -13.52 -11.43 12.75
N LEU A 226 -13.61 -11.51 11.44
CA LEU A 226 -14.86 -11.52 10.68
C LEU A 226 -14.98 -12.77 9.82
N LEU A 227 -16.19 -13.26 9.66
CA LEU A 227 -16.58 -14.12 8.56
C LEU A 227 -17.36 -13.27 7.56
N CYS A 228 -16.99 -13.35 6.29
CA CYS A 228 -17.65 -12.62 5.22
C CYS A 228 -18.08 -13.56 4.09
N LEU A 229 -19.30 -13.33 3.60
CA LEU A 229 -19.80 -13.86 2.35
C LEU A 229 -19.82 -12.72 1.32
N VAL A 230 -19.24 -12.97 0.14
CA VAL A 230 -19.38 -12.07 -1.00
C VAL A 230 -19.79 -12.88 -2.22
N ILE A 231 -20.99 -12.61 -2.75
CA ILE A 231 -21.40 -13.16 -4.03
C ILE A 231 -21.19 -12.10 -5.10
N TYR A 232 -20.35 -12.40 -6.07
CA TYR A 232 -19.98 -11.47 -7.12
C TYR A 232 -20.11 -12.08 -8.52
N ALA A 233 -20.36 -11.20 -9.49
CA ALA A 233 -20.41 -11.57 -10.90
C ALA A 233 -18.98 -11.66 -11.46
N MET A 234 -18.62 -12.83 -12.00
CA MET A 234 -17.31 -13.07 -12.60
C MET A 234 -17.17 -12.41 -13.97
N ASP A 235 -18.25 -12.31 -14.70
CA ASP A 235 -18.33 -11.72 -16.04
C ASP A 235 -19.01 -10.34 -16.02
N LYS A 236 -18.90 -9.60 -17.12
CA LYS A 236 -19.53 -8.27 -17.27
C LYS A 236 -21.05 -8.37 -17.46
N LYS A 237 -21.58 -9.53 -17.89
CA LYS A 237 -23.02 -9.77 -18.07
C LYS A 237 -23.73 -10.14 -16.77
N GLY A 238 -22.98 -10.53 -15.74
CA GLY A 238 -23.54 -10.93 -14.45
C GLY A 238 -24.16 -12.33 -14.42
N GLU A 239 -23.88 -13.15 -15.42
CA GLU A 239 -24.45 -14.50 -15.59
C GLU A 239 -23.73 -15.52 -14.70
N LYS A 240 -22.40 -15.41 -14.56
CA LYS A 240 -21.59 -16.31 -13.76
C LYS A 240 -21.34 -15.73 -12.37
N LEU A 241 -22.05 -16.25 -11.37
CA LEU A 241 -21.89 -15.85 -9.97
C LEU A 241 -20.90 -16.76 -9.25
N ILE A 242 -20.07 -16.16 -8.40
CA ILE A 242 -19.16 -16.86 -7.50
C ILE A 242 -19.59 -16.58 -6.06
N THR A 243 -19.78 -17.64 -5.29
CA THR A 243 -20.04 -17.59 -3.86
C THR A 243 -18.73 -17.72 -3.11
N PHE A 244 -18.20 -16.60 -2.67
CA PHE A 244 -16.91 -16.49 -2.00
C PHE A 244 -17.11 -16.29 -0.49
N TRP A 245 -16.54 -17.17 0.28
CA TRP A 245 -16.44 -17.07 1.73
C TRP A 245 -15.03 -16.71 2.13
N CYS A 246 -14.87 -15.85 3.14
CA CYS A 246 -13.56 -15.57 3.71
C CYS A 246 -13.68 -15.29 5.20
N THR A 247 -12.66 -15.71 5.95
CA THR A 247 -12.38 -15.13 7.26
C THR A 247 -11.40 -13.99 7.08
N CYS A 248 -11.57 -12.94 7.86
CA CYS A 248 -10.80 -11.72 7.73
C CYS A 248 -10.38 -11.21 9.11
N GLU A 249 -9.25 -10.51 9.15
CA GLU A 249 -8.83 -9.70 10.29
C GLU A 249 -8.98 -8.22 9.97
N VAL A 250 -9.55 -7.44 10.88
CA VAL A 250 -9.63 -5.99 10.75
C VAL A 250 -8.25 -5.37 10.97
N ILE A 251 -7.69 -4.79 9.92
CA ILE A 251 -6.34 -4.19 9.95
C ILE A 251 -6.40 -2.70 10.29
N ASN A 252 -7.44 -2.00 9.80
CA ASN A 252 -7.67 -0.59 10.12
C ASN A 252 -9.15 -0.26 10.10
N THR A 253 -9.49 0.80 10.83
CA THR A 253 -10.84 1.36 10.90
C THR A 253 -10.75 2.87 10.63
N ARG A 254 -11.74 3.43 9.93
CA ARG A 254 -11.89 4.87 9.79
C ARG A 254 -13.37 5.23 9.69
N THR A 255 -13.75 6.35 10.25
CA THR A 255 -15.08 6.94 10.06
C THR A 255 -15.01 8.06 9.02
N THR A 256 -16.08 8.22 8.26
CA THR A 256 -16.30 9.38 7.40
C THR A 256 -17.41 10.22 7.99
N GLU A 257 -17.27 11.55 7.92
CA GLU A 257 -18.27 12.50 8.37
C GLU A 257 -19.33 12.80 7.30
N ALA A 258 -20.24 13.71 7.61
CA ALA A 258 -21.28 14.17 6.69
C ALA A 258 -20.75 14.46 5.26
N PRO A 259 -21.56 14.34 4.19
CA PRO A 259 -23.01 14.14 4.21
C PRO A 259 -23.45 12.66 4.31
N SER A 260 -22.57 11.70 4.27
CA SER A 260 -22.90 10.26 4.39
C SER A 260 -21.96 9.60 5.38
N PRO A 261 -22.25 9.67 6.68
CA PRO A 261 -21.42 9.08 7.70
C PRO A 261 -21.33 7.56 7.48
N ALA A 262 -20.12 7.03 7.58
CA ALA A 262 -19.87 5.61 7.40
C ALA A 262 -18.66 5.15 8.20
N LEU A 263 -18.70 3.91 8.68
CA LEU A 263 -17.58 3.18 9.19
C LEU A 263 -16.94 2.40 8.03
N ILE A 264 -15.64 2.55 7.82
CA ILE A 264 -14.91 1.80 6.82
C ILE A 264 -13.91 0.90 7.54
N LEU A 265 -14.05 -0.40 7.32
CA LEU A 265 -13.15 -1.42 7.82
C LEU A 265 -12.25 -1.90 6.69
N GLY A 266 -10.94 -1.73 6.84
CA GLY A 266 -9.96 -2.40 6.00
C GLY A 266 -9.66 -3.78 6.59
N VAL A 267 -9.97 -4.84 5.84
CA VAL A 267 -9.79 -6.23 6.29
C VAL A 267 -8.81 -7.00 5.41
N GLU A 268 -8.02 -7.88 6.02
CA GLU A 268 -7.13 -8.81 5.34
C GLU A 268 -7.72 -10.22 5.40
N PHE A 269 -7.69 -10.94 4.28
CA PHE A 269 -8.17 -12.33 4.21
C PHE A 269 -7.20 -13.26 4.94
N THR A 270 -7.71 -14.03 5.89
CA THR A 270 -6.96 -15.06 6.63
C THR A 270 -7.21 -16.46 6.08
N ASN A 271 -8.48 -16.78 5.76
CA ASN A 271 -8.85 -18.00 5.04
C ASN A 271 -9.91 -17.66 4.00
N TRP A 272 -10.06 -18.54 3.02
CA TRP A 272 -11.04 -18.37 1.96
C TRP A 272 -11.58 -19.72 1.46
N ALA A 273 -12.77 -19.67 0.91
CA ALA A 273 -13.43 -20.80 0.25
C ALA A 273 -14.32 -20.30 -0.90
N VAL A 274 -14.47 -21.13 -1.92
CA VAL A 274 -15.50 -20.96 -2.94
C VAL A 274 -16.50 -22.07 -2.78
N LEU A 275 -17.77 -21.72 -2.57
CA LEU A 275 -18.83 -22.70 -2.43
C LEU A 275 -19.48 -22.95 -3.80
N GLU A 276 -19.51 -24.22 -4.19
CA GLU A 276 -20.23 -24.66 -5.38
C GLU A 276 -21.74 -24.63 -5.12
N GLN A 277 -22.50 -24.29 -6.15
CA GLN A 277 -23.95 -24.23 -6.04
C GLN A 277 -24.56 -25.58 -5.61
N GLY A 278 -25.41 -25.54 -4.60
CA GLY A 278 -26.05 -26.75 -4.03
C GLY A 278 -25.24 -27.50 -2.99
N LYS A 279 -23.97 -27.09 -2.74
CA LYS A 279 -23.18 -27.66 -1.64
C LYS A 279 -23.34 -26.85 -0.38
N SER A 280 -23.26 -27.49 0.78
CA SER A 280 -23.28 -26.87 2.10
C SER A 280 -21.94 -26.95 2.83
N GLU A 281 -21.04 -27.81 2.38
CA GLU A 281 -19.74 -28.01 2.98
C GLU A 281 -18.72 -26.97 2.50
N ILE A 282 -18.00 -26.36 3.43
CA ILE A 282 -17.05 -25.28 3.18
C ILE A 282 -15.62 -25.82 3.37
N HIS A 283 -14.88 -25.90 2.28
CA HIS A 283 -13.47 -26.27 2.30
C HIS A 283 -12.60 -25.03 2.36
N TRP A 284 -11.98 -24.79 3.52
CA TRP A 284 -11.17 -23.61 3.77
C TRP A 284 -9.74 -23.77 3.28
N PHE A 285 -9.24 -22.76 2.59
CA PHE A 285 -7.85 -22.60 2.19
C PHE A 285 -7.25 -21.42 2.95
N HIS A 286 -6.01 -21.58 3.41
CA HIS A 286 -5.30 -20.47 4.05
C HIS A 286 -4.90 -19.41 3.03
N SER A 287 -5.10 -18.13 3.37
CA SER A 287 -4.68 -17.01 2.53
C SER A 287 -3.20 -16.74 2.73
N SER A 288 -2.48 -16.49 1.62
CA SER A 288 -1.10 -16.05 1.66
C SER A 288 -0.99 -14.60 1.24
N THR A 289 -0.40 -13.78 2.10
CA THR A 289 -0.16 -12.35 1.80
C THR A 289 0.74 -12.12 0.59
N SER A 290 1.58 -13.11 0.25
CA SER A 290 2.48 -13.03 -0.91
C SER A 290 1.85 -13.46 -2.23
N ARG A 291 0.88 -14.39 -2.21
CA ARG A 291 0.25 -14.94 -3.41
C ARG A 291 -1.16 -14.42 -3.65
N GLY A 292 -1.81 -13.94 -2.59
CA GLY A 292 -3.21 -13.53 -2.63
C GLY A 292 -4.19 -14.71 -2.79
N VAL A 293 -5.46 -14.39 -2.88
CA VAL A 293 -6.57 -15.34 -3.05
C VAL A 293 -6.87 -15.50 -4.54
N GLY A 294 -6.66 -16.67 -5.10
CA GLY A 294 -6.74 -16.93 -6.53
C GLY A 294 -8.02 -16.47 -7.22
N PRO A 295 -9.23 -16.85 -6.75
CA PRO A 295 -10.50 -16.42 -7.33
C PRO A 295 -10.67 -14.90 -7.33
N ILE A 296 -10.30 -14.23 -6.25
CA ILE A 296 -10.36 -12.76 -6.16
C ILE A 296 -9.31 -12.11 -7.07
N THR A 297 -8.10 -12.67 -7.12
CA THR A 297 -7.05 -12.18 -8.03
C THR A 297 -7.53 -12.18 -9.48
N GLN A 298 -8.12 -13.28 -9.94
CA GLN A 298 -8.66 -13.40 -11.29
C GLN A 298 -9.78 -12.39 -11.55
N TRP A 299 -10.68 -12.22 -10.60
CA TRP A 299 -11.78 -11.27 -10.71
C TRP A 299 -11.28 -9.81 -10.78
N VAL A 300 -10.35 -9.43 -9.90
CA VAL A 300 -9.73 -8.09 -9.89
C VAL A 300 -9.01 -7.82 -11.21
N MET A 301 -8.19 -8.76 -11.70
CA MET A 301 -7.46 -8.60 -12.97
C MET A 301 -8.39 -8.40 -14.17
N ARG A 302 -9.50 -9.15 -14.26
CA ARG A 302 -10.48 -9.02 -15.34
C ARG A 302 -11.23 -7.69 -15.34
N ARG A 303 -11.28 -6.99 -14.20
CA ARG A 303 -11.99 -5.71 -14.04
C ARG A 303 -11.05 -4.51 -14.02
N ALA A 304 -9.76 -4.72 -13.83
CA ALA A 304 -8.74 -3.68 -13.91
C ALA A 304 -8.33 -3.37 -15.38
N CYS A 305 -8.61 -4.28 -16.30
CA CYS A 305 -8.47 -4.10 -17.75
C CYS A 305 -9.82 -3.72 -18.34
#